data_0153917d9c4bbabee9f66319e4c86594
#
_entry.id   0153917d9c4bbabee9f66319e4c86594
#
_cell.length_a   1.000
_cell.length_b   1.000
_cell.length_c   1.000
_cell.angle_alpha   90.00
_cell.angle_beta   90.00
_cell.angle_gamma   90.00
#
_symmetry.space_group_name_H-M   'P 1'
#
loop_
_entity.id
_entity.type
_entity.pdbx_description
1 polymer ?
#
loop_
_entity_poly.entity_id
_entity_poly.type
_entity_poly.pdbx_seq_one_letter_code
_entity_poly.pdbx_strand_id
1 'polypeptide(L)'
;HNKLIIADGAIAVTGGRNISREYFDASENFQFTDMDILFYGSTVPQANAVFLEFWNDELSYSVKQLLGTGNALQLRELRHRYDLNDKYKDKIRERVANAQEEISIKLDRRPVQWVRAYFVADSPNKIRGTAQGEQLIYKQMLKLMGEPKQHLELVSAYFVPTEDGLKTLTQLAKKGI
;
A
#
# COMPACT_ATOMS: atom_id res chain seq x y z
N HIS A 1 -5.00 -1.97 -7.25
CA HIS A 1 -3.68 -2.53 -6.83
C HIS A 1 -3.20 -1.85 -5.55
N ASN A 2 -4.15 -1.60 -4.63
CA ASN A 2 -3.89 -0.94 -3.36
C ASN A 2 -3.07 -1.86 -2.44
N LYS A 3 -2.11 -1.28 -1.73
CA LYS A 3 -1.34 -1.92 -0.67
C LYS A 3 -1.56 -1.09 0.59
N LEU A 4 -2.33 -1.64 1.51
CA LEU A 4 -2.75 -0.93 2.70
C LEU A 4 -2.85 -1.92 3.87
N ILE A 5 -2.22 -1.58 4.96
CA ILE A 5 -2.34 -2.28 6.24
C ILE A 5 -2.89 -1.28 7.25
N ILE A 6 -3.97 -1.64 7.93
CA ILE A 6 -4.55 -0.83 9.00
C ILE A 6 -4.60 -1.69 10.25
N ALA A 7 -4.08 -1.17 11.35
CA ALA A 7 -4.15 -1.82 12.66
C ALA A 7 -5.07 -1.03 13.58
N ASP A 8 -6.12 -1.69 14.08
CA ASP A 8 -7.11 -1.19 15.07
C ASP A 8 -7.78 0.14 14.67
N GLY A 9 -7.76 0.50 13.38
CA GLY A 9 -8.26 1.80 12.92
C GLY A 9 -7.44 3.01 13.43
N ALA A 10 -6.28 2.78 14.02
CA ALA A 10 -5.47 3.79 14.69
C ALA A 10 -4.20 4.16 13.90
N ILE A 11 -3.58 3.18 13.26
CA ILE A 11 -2.34 3.33 12.51
C ILE A 11 -2.44 2.63 11.17
N ALA A 12 -1.81 3.17 10.14
CA ALA A 12 -1.81 2.57 8.82
C ALA A 12 -0.46 2.68 8.12
N VAL A 13 -0.20 1.74 7.23
CA VAL A 13 0.95 1.73 6.32
C VAL A 13 0.44 1.56 4.90
N THR A 14 0.96 2.37 3.98
CA THR A 14 0.71 2.25 2.54
C THR A 14 2.00 2.46 1.76
N GLY A 15 2.09 1.88 0.58
CA GLY A 15 3.25 1.99 -0.30
C GLY A 15 3.07 1.22 -1.59
N GLY A 16 4.16 0.94 -2.31
CA GLY A 16 4.16 0.13 -3.52
C GLY A 16 4.42 -1.36 -3.28
N ARG A 17 4.80 -1.76 -2.08
CA ARG A 17 5.28 -3.10 -1.72
C ARG A 17 4.18 -4.16 -1.83
N ASN A 18 4.39 -5.16 -2.68
CA ASN A 18 3.52 -6.34 -2.74
C ASN A 18 3.92 -7.37 -1.68
N ILE A 19 2.97 -8.23 -1.27
CA ILE A 19 3.28 -9.38 -0.41
C ILE A 19 3.88 -10.48 -1.28
N SER A 20 5.18 -10.37 -1.59
CA SER A 20 5.94 -11.37 -2.31
C SER A 20 7.40 -11.37 -1.86
N ARG A 21 8.13 -12.46 -2.17
CA ARG A 21 9.50 -12.69 -1.70
C ARG A 21 10.47 -11.58 -2.10
N GLU A 22 10.27 -11.00 -3.28
CA GLU A 22 11.12 -9.96 -3.87
C GLU A 22 11.07 -8.63 -3.10
N TYR A 23 9.96 -8.36 -2.41
CA TYR A 23 9.77 -7.16 -1.60
C TYR A 23 10.18 -7.31 -0.14
N PHE A 24 10.41 -8.55 0.32
CA PHE A 24 10.73 -8.84 1.72
C PHE A 24 12.10 -9.52 1.89
N ASP A 25 13.01 -9.29 0.95
CA ASP A 25 14.39 -9.82 0.94
C ASP A 25 14.45 -11.35 1.09
N ALA A 26 13.45 -12.04 0.57
CA ALA A 26 13.35 -13.49 0.60
C ALA A 26 13.56 -14.14 -0.79
N SER A 27 13.87 -13.34 -1.83
CA SER A 27 14.26 -13.82 -3.15
C SER A 27 15.76 -14.00 -3.24
N GLU A 28 16.20 -15.05 -3.93
CA GLU A 28 17.61 -15.35 -4.18
C GLU A 28 18.15 -14.66 -5.43
N ASN A 29 17.26 -14.24 -6.36
CA ASN A 29 17.66 -13.74 -7.67
C ASN A 29 17.71 -12.22 -7.73
N PHE A 30 16.67 -11.55 -7.25
CA PHE A 30 16.56 -10.09 -7.26
C PHE A 30 15.63 -9.60 -6.15
N GLN A 31 15.80 -8.34 -5.77
CA GLN A 31 15.01 -7.67 -4.74
C GLN A 31 14.45 -6.36 -5.30
N PHE A 32 13.22 -6.04 -4.96
CA PHE A 32 12.64 -4.74 -5.25
C PHE A 32 12.83 -3.80 -4.06
N THR A 33 13.20 -2.56 -4.36
CA THR A 33 13.18 -1.47 -3.38
C THR A 33 11.90 -0.67 -3.56
N ASP A 34 11.23 -0.36 -2.47
CA ASP A 34 10.00 0.45 -2.47
C ASP A 34 9.98 1.37 -1.26
N MET A 35 9.11 2.38 -1.31
CA MET A 35 8.89 3.31 -0.21
C MET A 35 7.51 3.08 0.38
N ASP A 36 7.46 2.87 1.69
CA ASP A 36 6.23 2.76 2.46
C ASP A 36 6.12 3.96 3.42
N ILE A 37 4.91 4.42 3.64
CA ILE A 37 4.59 5.51 4.56
C ILE A 37 3.76 4.95 5.69
N LEU A 38 4.23 5.12 6.92
CA LEU A 38 3.50 4.86 8.14
C LEU A 38 2.85 6.17 8.59
N PHE A 39 1.55 6.14 8.87
CA PHE A 39 0.79 7.31 9.29
C PHE A 39 -0.28 6.97 10.31
N TYR A 40 -0.70 7.99 11.05
CA TYR A 40 -1.79 7.91 12.03
C TYR A 40 -2.55 9.24 12.08
N GLY A 41 -3.61 9.32 12.90
CA GLY A 41 -4.46 10.50 13.02
C GLY A 41 -5.55 10.56 11.95
N SER A 42 -5.93 11.78 11.53
CA SER A 42 -7.12 12.03 10.71
C SER A 42 -7.10 11.41 9.31
N THR A 43 -5.96 10.96 8.83
CA THR A 43 -5.82 10.28 7.52
C THR A 43 -6.19 8.79 7.60
N VAL A 44 -6.09 8.16 8.79
CA VAL A 44 -6.43 6.73 8.95
C VAL A 44 -7.91 6.43 8.67
N PRO A 45 -8.88 7.22 9.15
CA PRO A 45 -10.29 7.04 8.75
C PRO A 45 -10.53 7.11 7.24
N GLN A 46 -9.79 7.95 6.50
CA GLN A 46 -9.89 8.03 5.05
C GLN A 46 -9.40 6.73 4.38
N ALA A 47 -8.26 6.20 4.84
CA ALA A 47 -7.73 4.91 4.39
C ALA A 47 -8.69 3.76 4.72
N ASN A 48 -9.29 3.79 5.92
CA ASN A 48 -10.26 2.78 6.33
C ASN A 48 -11.55 2.83 5.49
N ALA A 49 -12.01 4.01 5.13
CA ALA A 49 -13.15 4.16 4.23
C ALA A 49 -12.89 3.51 2.86
N VAL A 50 -11.71 3.75 2.28
CA VAL A 50 -11.28 3.09 1.03
C VAL A 50 -11.20 1.57 1.20
N PHE A 51 -10.63 1.08 2.30
CA PHE A 51 -10.57 -0.35 2.58
C PHE A 51 -11.98 -0.97 2.61
N LEU A 52 -12.90 -0.33 3.33
CA LEU A 52 -14.28 -0.82 3.48
C LEU A 52 -15.06 -0.76 2.17
N GLU A 53 -14.80 0.21 1.29
CA GLU A 53 -15.39 0.26 -0.04
C GLU A 53 -15.04 -0.99 -0.86
N PHE A 54 -13.77 -1.41 -0.85
CA PHE A 54 -13.34 -2.65 -1.50
C PHE A 54 -13.81 -3.90 -0.78
N TRP A 55 -13.79 -3.91 0.55
CA TRP A 55 -14.19 -5.05 1.36
C TRP A 55 -15.66 -5.40 1.19
N ASN A 56 -16.53 -4.39 1.12
CA ASN A 56 -17.97 -4.54 0.98
C ASN A 56 -18.44 -4.56 -0.49
N ASP A 57 -17.53 -4.48 -1.44
CA ASP A 57 -17.86 -4.52 -2.87
C ASP A 57 -18.42 -5.89 -3.27
N GLU A 58 -19.36 -5.90 -4.21
CA GLU A 58 -19.99 -7.14 -4.71
C GLU A 58 -18.99 -8.10 -5.40
N LEU A 59 -17.84 -7.62 -5.84
CA LEU A 59 -16.75 -8.43 -6.40
C LEU A 59 -15.80 -9.01 -5.33
N SER A 60 -16.04 -8.72 -4.05
CA SER A 60 -15.28 -9.26 -2.93
C SER A 60 -15.96 -10.50 -2.37
N TYR A 61 -15.32 -11.64 -2.53
CA TYR A 61 -15.82 -12.93 -2.07
C TYR A 61 -15.02 -13.41 -0.86
N SER A 62 -15.71 -13.99 0.12
CA SER A 62 -15.01 -14.65 1.22
C SER A 62 -14.27 -15.90 0.73
N VAL A 63 -13.13 -16.22 1.37
CA VAL A 63 -12.39 -17.45 1.07
C VAL A 63 -13.27 -18.68 1.19
N LYS A 64 -14.20 -18.71 2.16
CA LYS A 64 -15.15 -19.81 2.35
C LYS A 64 -16.10 -19.97 1.16
N GLN A 65 -16.55 -18.87 0.55
CA GLN A 65 -17.40 -18.94 -0.66
C GLN A 65 -16.66 -19.50 -1.87
N LEU A 66 -15.36 -19.16 -2.01
CA LEU A 66 -14.56 -19.59 -3.16
C LEU A 66 -14.00 -20.99 -3.02
N LEU A 67 -13.49 -21.35 -1.84
CA LEU A 67 -12.72 -22.58 -1.61
C LEU A 67 -13.47 -23.59 -0.71
N GLY A 68 -14.65 -23.22 -0.21
CA GLY A 68 -15.39 -24.04 0.74
C GLY A 68 -14.77 -24.05 2.13
N THR A 69 -15.16 -25.03 2.94
CA THR A 69 -14.65 -25.20 4.30
C THR A 69 -13.48 -26.18 4.30
N GLY A 70 -12.31 -25.71 4.74
CA GLY A 70 -11.15 -26.58 4.93
C GLY A 70 -11.36 -27.60 6.05
N ASN A 71 -10.58 -28.66 6.07
CA ASN A 71 -10.60 -29.68 7.09
C ASN A 71 -9.24 -29.80 7.81
N ALA A 72 -9.21 -30.55 8.91
CA ALA A 72 -8.01 -30.73 9.74
C ALA A 72 -6.84 -31.40 8.99
N LEU A 73 -7.12 -32.28 8.03
CA LEU A 73 -6.10 -32.95 7.22
C LEU A 73 -5.42 -31.94 6.29
N GLN A 74 -6.18 -31.15 5.56
CA GLN A 74 -5.65 -30.07 4.69
C GLN A 74 -4.81 -29.07 5.47
N LEU A 75 -5.25 -28.69 6.68
CA LEU A 75 -4.48 -27.80 7.54
C LEU A 75 -3.14 -28.43 7.99
N ARG A 76 -3.14 -29.73 8.30
CA ARG A 76 -1.93 -30.48 8.66
C ARG A 76 -0.95 -30.56 7.49
N GLU A 77 -1.44 -30.88 6.30
CA GLU A 77 -0.63 -30.92 5.07
C GLU A 77 -0.04 -29.55 4.74
N LEU A 78 -0.84 -28.49 4.88
CA LEU A 78 -0.38 -27.12 4.69
C LEU A 78 0.74 -26.77 5.67
N ARG A 79 0.55 -27.03 6.97
CA ARG A 79 1.57 -26.82 8.00
C ARG A 79 2.84 -27.59 7.70
N HIS A 80 2.74 -28.88 7.38
CA HIS A 80 3.88 -29.71 7.02
C HIS A 80 4.64 -29.14 5.81
N ARG A 81 3.93 -28.68 4.78
CA ARG A 81 4.54 -28.04 3.58
C ARG A 81 5.32 -26.79 3.93
N TYR A 82 4.84 -25.99 4.87
CA TYR A 82 5.52 -24.78 5.32
C TYR A 82 6.63 -25.04 6.35
N ASP A 83 6.49 -26.06 7.18
CA ASP A 83 7.53 -26.47 8.13
C ASP A 83 8.77 -27.05 7.43
N LEU A 84 8.63 -27.66 6.26
CA LEU A 84 9.75 -28.14 5.44
C LEU A 84 10.58 -26.99 4.81
N ASN A 85 10.08 -25.80 4.75
CA ASN A 85 10.80 -24.59 4.28
C ASN A 85 11.52 -23.84 5.41
N ASP A 86 12.08 -24.55 6.37
CA ASP A 86 12.57 -23.99 7.64
C ASP A 86 13.77 -23.06 7.54
N LYS A 87 14.57 -23.15 6.45
CA LYS A 87 15.74 -22.27 6.25
C LYS A 87 15.42 -20.76 6.21
N TYR A 88 14.16 -20.39 5.94
CA TYR A 88 13.71 -18.99 5.93
C TYR A 88 13.05 -18.57 7.24
N LYS A 89 12.60 -19.52 8.05
CA LYS A 89 11.81 -19.28 9.25
C LYS A 89 12.63 -18.53 10.31
N ASP A 90 13.85 -19.02 10.56
CA ASP A 90 14.75 -18.40 11.52
C ASP A 90 15.26 -17.05 11.05
N LYS A 91 15.57 -16.91 9.75
CA LYS A 91 15.94 -15.64 9.15
C LYS A 91 14.81 -14.60 9.23
N ILE A 92 13.56 -15.01 9.04
CA ILE A 92 12.39 -14.12 9.19
C ILE A 92 12.20 -13.74 10.66
N ARG A 93 12.32 -14.70 11.59
CA ARG A 93 12.20 -14.42 13.03
C ARG A 93 13.27 -13.44 13.52
N GLU A 94 14.52 -13.66 13.13
CA GLU A 94 15.63 -12.76 13.44
C GLU A 94 15.37 -11.34 12.87
N ARG A 95 14.91 -11.24 11.64
CA ARG A 95 14.56 -9.96 11.03
C ARG A 95 13.41 -9.25 11.72
N VAL A 96 12.36 -9.99 12.11
CA VAL A 96 11.24 -9.43 12.87
C VAL A 96 11.70 -8.92 14.22
N ALA A 97 12.55 -9.67 14.92
CA ALA A 97 13.13 -9.26 16.21
C ALA A 97 13.99 -7.99 16.04
N ASN A 98 14.90 -7.99 15.07
CA ASN A 98 15.75 -6.84 14.78
C ASN A 98 14.94 -5.60 14.32
N ALA A 99 13.89 -5.82 13.52
CA ALA A 99 13.01 -4.74 13.07
C ALA A 99 12.21 -4.13 14.22
N GLN A 100 11.77 -4.91 15.20
CA GLN A 100 11.10 -4.40 16.39
C GLN A 100 12.01 -3.49 17.21
N GLU A 101 13.27 -3.87 17.39
CA GLU A 101 14.27 -3.04 18.07
C GLU A 101 14.59 -1.78 17.27
N GLU A 102 14.83 -1.91 15.96
CA GLU A 102 15.10 -0.76 15.09
C GLU A 102 13.94 0.23 15.02
N ILE A 103 12.70 -0.24 14.95
CA ILE A 103 11.51 0.62 14.90
C ILE A 103 11.37 1.37 16.22
N SER A 104 11.55 0.71 17.35
CA SER A 104 11.51 1.35 18.67
C SER A 104 12.55 2.47 18.76
N ILE A 105 13.79 2.18 18.41
CA ILE A 105 14.89 3.18 18.42
C ILE A 105 14.62 4.32 17.43
N LYS A 106 14.08 4.03 16.25
CA LYS A 106 13.82 5.05 15.22
C LYS A 106 12.64 5.95 15.61
N LEU A 107 11.60 5.40 16.22
CA LEU A 107 10.45 6.19 16.69
C LEU A 107 10.85 7.13 17.82
N ASP A 108 11.72 6.69 18.75
CA ASP A 108 12.23 7.53 19.83
C ASP A 108 13.13 8.66 19.33
N ARG A 109 13.84 8.45 18.22
CA ARG A 109 14.82 9.42 17.69
C ARG A 109 14.29 10.33 16.57
N ARG A 110 13.16 10.00 15.95
CA ARG A 110 12.58 10.79 14.86
C ARG A 110 11.27 11.39 15.32
N PRO A 111 11.22 12.71 15.50
CA PRO A 111 9.98 13.36 15.84
C PRO A 111 8.95 13.10 14.73
N VAL A 112 7.74 12.82 15.14
CA VAL A 112 6.60 12.73 14.23
C VAL A 112 6.43 14.05 13.51
N GLN A 113 6.31 14.00 12.19
CA GLN A 113 6.01 15.18 11.42
C GLN A 113 4.51 15.35 11.27
N TRP A 114 3.98 16.44 11.79
CA TRP A 114 2.59 16.81 11.62
C TRP A 114 2.42 17.57 10.32
N VAL A 115 1.78 16.93 9.36
CA VAL A 115 1.56 17.48 8.03
C VAL A 115 0.10 17.34 7.62
N ARG A 116 -0.36 18.19 6.72
CA ARG A 116 -1.65 17.96 6.07
C ARG A 116 -1.49 16.82 5.07
N ALA A 117 -2.22 15.75 5.28
CA ALA A 117 -2.18 14.57 4.42
C ALA A 117 -3.59 14.14 4.00
N TYR A 118 -3.70 13.55 2.82
CA TYR A 118 -4.93 12.99 2.29
C TYR A 118 -4.64 11.59 1.77
N PHE A 119 -5.54 10.65 2.04
CA PHE A 119 -5.50 9.32 1.47
C PHE A 119 -6.49 9.24 0.33
N VAL A 120 -6.02 8.91 -0.85
CA VAL A 120 -6.83 8.78 -2.06
C VAL A 120 -6.55 7.47 -2.77
N ALA A 121 -7.56 6.89 -3.41
CA ALA A 121 -7.45 5.67 -4.18
C ALA A 121 -8.49 5.66 -5.31
N ASP A 122 -8.29 4.76 -6.29
CA ASP A 122 -9.34 4.46 -7.26
C ASP A 122 -10.50 3.72 -6.58
N SER A 123 -11.74 4.02 -6.99
CA SER A 123 -12.92 3.25 -6.59
C SER A 123 -12.93 1.85 -7.22
N PRO A 124 -13.56 0.83 -6.58
CA PRO A 124 -13.84 -0.46 -7.20
C PRO A 124 -14.53 -0.37 -8.56
N ASN A 125 -15.31 0.67 -8.81
CA ASN A 125 -15.96 0.92 -10.10
C ASN A 125 -14.99 1.01 -11.28
N LYS A 126 -13.71 1.29 -11.02
CA LYS A 126 -12.66 1.25 -12.04
C LYS A 126 -12.47 -0.14 -12.64
N ILE A 127 -12.62 -1.19 -11.83
CA ILE A 127 -12.54 -2.59 -12.28
C ILE A 127 -13.67 -2.89 -13.27
N ARG A 128 -14.86 -2.30 -13.04
CA ARG A 128 -16.03 -2.43 -13.92
C ARG A 128 -15.98 -1.54 -15.17
N GLY A 129 -14.99 -0.65 -15.27
CA GLY A 129 -14.92 0.35 -16.34
C GLY A 129 -15.97 1.46 -16.25
N THR A 130 -16.63 1.60 -15.10
CA THR A 130 -17.70 2.58 -14.89
C THR A 130 -17.29 3.78 -14.03
N ALA A 131 -16.05 3.79 -13.51
CA ALA A 131 -15.54 4.86 -12.67
C ALA A 131 -15.44 6.19 -13.44
N GLN A 132 -15.95 7.27 -12.85
CA GLN A 132 -15.93 8.60 -13.42
C GLN A 132 -15.52 9.65 -12.37
N GLY A 133 -14.99 10.78 -12.84
CA GLY A 133 -14.68 11.93 -11.99
C GLY A 133 -13.79 11.58 -10.79
N GLU A 134 -14.27 11.90 -9.60
CA GLU A 134 -13.54 11.66 -8.34
C GLU A 134 -13.45 10.19 -7.93
N GLN A 135 -14.05 9.25 -8.64
CA GLN A 135 -13.83 7.83 -8.47
C GLN A 135 -12.46 7.37 -9.03
N LEU A 136 -11.77 8.25 -9.75
CA LEU A 136 -10.43 8.01 -10.29
C LEU A 136 -9.39 8.77 -9.49
N ILE A 137 -8.37 8.05 -9.00
CA ILE A 137 -7.28 8.61 -8.18
C ILE A 137 -6.63 9.83 -8.87
N TYR A 138 -6.45 9.77 -10.19
CA TYR A 138 -5.86 10.87 -10.96
C TYR A 138 -6.63 12.18 -10.79
N LYS A 139 -7.97 12.13 -10.85
CA LYS A 139 -8.83 13.33 -10.70
C LYS A 139 -8.79 13.85 -9.26
N GLN A 140 -8.77 12.94 -8.28
CA GLN A 140 -8.62 13.31 -6.87
C GLN A 140 -7.26 13.98 -6.62
N MET A 141 -6.17 13.41 -7.15
CA MET A 141 -4.83 13.99 -7.03
C MET A 141 -4.74 15.38 -7.62
N LEU A 142 -5.25 15.60 -8.84
CA LEU A 142 -5.28 16.93 -9.45
C LEU A 142 -6.03 17.96 -8.61
N LYS A 143 -7.18 17.56 -8.05
CA LYS A 143 -7.98 18.43 -7.18
C LYS A 143 -7.24 18.80 -5.89
N LEU A 144 -6.60 17.82 -5.25
CA LEU A 144 -5.88 18.02 -3.99
C LEU A 144 -4.56 18.78 -4.17
N MET A 145 -3.85 18.51 -5.25
CA MET A 145 -2.60 19.16 -5.60
C MET A 145 -2.81 20.64 -5.93
N GLY A 146 -3.95 20.98 -6.53
CA GLY A 146 -4.23 22.33 -6.98
C GLY A 146 -3.15 22.84 -7.95
N GLU A 147 -2.69 24.08 -7.75
CA GLU A 147 -1.53 24.64 -8.46
C GLU A 147 -0.33 24.75 -7.52
N PRO A 148 0.65 23.83 -7.59
CA PRO A 148 1.92 23.97 -6.88
C PRO A 148 2.61 25.29 -7.28
N LYS A 149 3.24 25.95 -6.30
CA LYS A 149 3.85 27.28 -6.54
C LYS A 149 5.37 27.27 -6.44
N GLN A 150 5.95 26.26 -5.81
CA GLN A 150 7.39 26.21 -5.52
C GLN A 150 8.02 24.92 -6.03
N HIS A 151 7.49 23.78 -5.63
CA HIS A 151 7.98 22.47 -6.04
C HIS A 151 6.90 21.40 -5.93
N LEU A 152 7.06 20.33 -6.67
CA LEU A 152 6.24 19.13 -6.63
C LEU A 152 7.15 17.91 -6.59
N GLU A 153 6.99 17.08 -5.57
CA GLU A 153 7.71 15.82 -5.43
C GLU A 153 6.76 14.65 -5.72
N LEU A 154 7.15 13.79 -6.65
CA LEU A 154 6.41 12.58 -7.01
C LEU A 154 7.27 11.36 -6.71
N VAL A 155 6.70 10.41 -5.96
CA VAL A 155 7.33 9.11 -5.71
C VAL A 155 6.43 8.03 -6.27
N SER A 156 6.94 7.29 -7.25
CA SER A 156 6.22 6.17 -7.87
C SER A 156 7.21 5.17 -8.45
N ALA A 157 6.94 3.88 -8.28
CA ALA A 157 7.71 2.82 -8.90
C ALA A 157 7.54 2.78 -10.43
N TYR A 158 6.39 3.25 -10.92
CA TYR A 158 6.05 3.27 -12.35
C TYR A 158 5.54 4.65 -12.73
N PHE A 159 6.34 5.39 -13.49
CA PHE A 159 5.95 6.69 -14.00
C PHE A 159 5.39 6.56 -15.41
N VAL A 160 4.09 6.34 -15.51
CA VAL A 160 3.35 6.24 -16.77
C VAL A 160 2.20 7.26 -16.77
N PRO A 161 2.50 8.55 -16.97
CA PRO A 161 1.50 9.59 -16.99
C PRO A 161 0.58 9.43 -18.23
N THR A 162 -0.71 9.73 -18.04
CA THR A 162 -1.62 9.92 -19.18
C THR A 162 -1.22 11.16 -19.98
N GLU A 163 -1.79 11.36 -21.19
CA GLU A 163 -1.54 12.57 -21.97
C GLU A 163 -1.84 13.86 -21.18
N ASP A 164 -2.94 13.89 -20.42
CA ASP A 164 -3.29 15.02 -19.57
C ASP A 164 -2.32 15.19 -18.39
N GLY A 165 -1.87 14.09 -17.81
CA GLY A 165 -0.83 14.10 -16.78
C GLY A 165 0.48 14.67 -17.31
N LEU A 166 0.90 14.24 -18.50
CA LEU A 166 2.11 14.74 -19.15
C LEU A 166 1.99 16.25 -19.47
N LYS A 167 0.86 16.71 -19.99
CA LYS A 167 0.60 18.13 -20.23
C LYS A 167 0.71 18.94 -18.93
N THR A 168 0.08 18.48 -17.86
CA THR A 168 0.09 19.14 -16.54
C THR A 168 1.51 19.26 -16.01
N LEU A 169 2.27 18.16 -15.97
CA LEU A 169 3.65 18.14 -15.47
C LEU A 169 4.58 19.02 -16.35
N THR A 170 4.41 18.98 -17.67
CA THR A 170 5.17 19.84 -18.58
C THR A 170 4.89 21.32 -18.33
N GLN A 171 3.64 21.69 -18.04
CA GLN A 171 3.29 23.08 -17.71
C GLN A 171 3.90 23.52 -16.37
N LEU A 172 3.92 22.65 -15.36
CA LEU A 172 4.58 22.94 -14.08
C LEU A 172 6.10 23.12 -14.26
N ALA A 173 6.74 22.22 -15.00
CA ALA A 173 8.18 22.32 -15.29
C ALA A 173 8.52 23.62 -16.05
N LYS A 174 7.68 24.09 -16.99
CA LYS A 174 7.85 25.38 -17.67
C LYS A 174 7.71 26.58 -16.72
N LYS A 175 6.99 26.43 -15.60
CA LYS A 175 6.88 27.45 -14.53
C LYS A 175 8.03 27.40 -13.54
N GLY A 176 8.96 26.45 -13.64
CA GLY A 176 10.07 26.25 -12.72
C GLY A 176 9.69 25.50 -11.45
N ILE A 177 8.63 24.71 -11.49
CA ILE A 177 8.11 23.89 -10.38
C ILE A 177 8.52 22.43 -10.56
#